data_91db9fb46af043b96ca014b6819e647f
#
_entry.id   91db9fb46af043b96ca014b6819e647f
#
_cell.length_a   1.000
_cell.length_b   1.000
_cell.length_c   1.000
_cell.angle_alpha   90.00
_cell.angle_beta   90.00
_cell.angle_gamma   90.00
#
_symmetry.space_group_name_H-M   'P 1'
#
loop_
_entity.id
_entity.type
_entity.pdbx_description
1 polymer ?
#
loop_
_entity_poly.entity_id
_entity_poly.type
_entity_poly.pdbx_seq_one_letter_code
_entity_poly.pdbx_strand_id
1 'polypeptide(L)'
;MKDIRPILLAEDSPADAEMAIDALREANLANPIVHVEDGVEVMDYLLRRGQFADREPGEPAVLLLDIKMPRMDGLEVLQQLRENEQFKALPVVILSSSREESDLARSWNLGVNAYVVKPVDILQFFEAVKTLGRFWAVFNQSPEHR
;
A
#
# COMPACT_ATOMS: atom_id res chain seq x y z
N MET A 1 23.33 -7.49 6.37
CA MET A 1 22.57 -7.33 5.14
C MET A 1 21.33 -6.50 5.40
N LYS A 2 21.03 -5.60 4.51
CA LYS A 2 19.89 -4.72 4.68
C LYS A 2 18.59 -5.46 4.36
N ASP A 3 17.61 -5.27 5.23
CA ASP A 3 16.30 -5.87 5.05
C ASP A 3 15.44 -4.94 4.18
N ILE A 4 15.14 -5.39 2.95
CA ILE A 4 14.36 -4.60 2.01
C ILE A 4 12.91 -5.05 2.06
N ARG A 5 12.05 -4.19 2.58
CA ARG A 5 10.64 -4.52 2.75
C ARG A 5 9.84 -4.27 1.48
N PRO A 6 8.88 -5.11 1.18
CA PRO A 6 8.05 -4.92 -0.02
C PRO A 6 7.07 -3.77 0.13
N ILE A 7 6.59 -3.29 -1.02
CA ILE A 7 5.44 -2.41 -1.11
C ILE A 7 4.26 -3.30 -1.47
N LEU A 8 3.23 -3.32 -0.65
CA LEU A 8 2.04 -4.12 -0.92
C LEU A 8 1.02 -3.23 -1.62
N LEU A 9 0.67 -3.60 -2.85
CA LEU A 9 -0.29 -2.85 -3.66
C LEU A 9 -1.57 -3.66 -3.78
N ALA A 10 -2.68 -3.12 -3.28
CA ALA A 10 -3.99 -3.76 -3.38
C ALA A 10 -4.83 -2.98 -4.38
N GLU A 11 -5.06 -3.57 -5.55
CA GLU A 11 -5.76 -2.93 -6.65
C GLU A 11 -6.36 -4.00 -7.56
N ASP A 12 -7.69 -3.96 -7.76
CA ASP A 12 -8.36 -4.97 -8.57
C ASP A 12 -8.41 -4.65 -10.06
N SER A 13 -8.23 -3.39 -10.45
CA SER A 13 -8.21 -2.99 -11.85
C SER A 13 -6.81 -3.23 -12.43
N PRO A 14 -6.68 -4.10 -13.45
CA PRO A 14 -5.35 -4.34 -14.05
C PRO A 14 -4.72 -3.07 -14.62
N ALA A 15 -5.51 -2.19 -15.22
CA ALA A 15 -4.99 -0.94 -15.79
C ALA A 15 -4.46 -0.01 -14.70
N ASP A 16 -5.22 0.14 -13.62
CA ASP A 16 -4.81 1.00 -12.52
C ASP A 16 -3.59 0.42 -11.79
N ALA A 17 -3.54 -0.90 -11.64
CA ALA A 17 -2.38 -1.56 -11.05
C ALA A 17 -1.13 -1.33 -11.88
N GLU A 18 -1.24 -1.46 -13.21
CA GLU A 18 -0.11 -1.24 -14.10
C GLU A 18 0.41 0.20 -13.98
N MET A 19 -0.49 1.18 -13.94
CA MET A 19 -0.09 2.58 -13.79
C MET A 19 0.62 2.82 -12.47
N ALA A 20 0.12 2.24 -11.39
CA ALA A 20 0.75 2.38 -10.08
C ALA A 20 2.13 1.72 -10.07
N ILE A 21 2.25 0.52 -10.63
CA ILE A 21 3.52 -0.20 -10.67
C ILE A 21 4.54 0.58 -11.51
N ASP A 22 4.12 1.13 -12.65
CA ASP A 22 5.01 1.92 -13.50
C ASP A 22 5.51 3.17 -12.76
N ALA A 23 4.63 3.84 -12.02
CA ALA A 23 5.03 5.01 -11.23
C ALA A 23 6.06 4.63 -10.16
N LEU A 24 5.85 3.49 -9.49
CA LEU A 24 6.80 3.01 -8.48
C LEU A 24 8.14 2.65 -9.09
N ARG A 25 8.13 2.07 -10.29
CA ARG A 25 9.37 1.73 -10.99
C ARG A 25 10.13 2.98 -11.42
N GLU A 26 9.41 4.03 -11.81
CA GLU A 26 10.05 5.32 -12.13
C GLU A 26 10.73 5.92 -10.91
N ALA A 27 10.22 5.65 -9.71
CA ALA A 27 10.86 6.09 -8.48
C ALA A 27 12.17 5.36 -8.21
N ASN A 28 12.43 4.29 -8.96
CA ASN A 28 13.66 3.51 -8.88
C ASN A 28 13.96 2.99 -7.48
N LEU A 29 12.93 2.48 -6.84
CA LEU A 29 13.07 1.88 -5.51
C LEU A 29 13.52 0.44 -5.64
N ALA A 30 14.37 0.00 -4.71
CA ALA A 30 14.77 -1.40 -4.66
C ALA A 30 13.73 -2.28 -3.98
N ASN A 31 12.70 -1.69 -3.38
CA ASN A 31 11.63 -2.42 -2.70
C ASN A 31 10.83 -3.25 -3.71
N PRO A 32 10.69 -4.56 -3.51
CA PRO A 32 9.82 -5.34 -4.40
C PRO A 32 8.37 -4.93 -4.24
N ILE A 33 7.60 -5.08 -5.31
CA ILE A 33 6.18 -4.77 -5.30
C ILE A 33 5.42 -6.08 -5.29
N VAL A 34 4.55 -6.26 -4.29
CA VAL A 34 3.65 -7.40 -4.22
C VAL A 34 2.27 -6.88 -4.54
N HIS A 35 1.65 -7.43 -5.58
CA HIS A 35 0.33 -7.00 -6.03
C HIS A 35 -0.73 -8.01 -5.65
N VAL A 36 -1.78 -7.55 -4.98
CA VAL A 36 -2.96 -8.35 -4.66
C VAL A 36 -4.20 -7.64 -5.19
N GLU A 37 -5.31 -8.38 -5.35
CA GLU A 37 -6.45 -7.88 -6.10
C GLU A 37 -7.70 -7.61 -5.27
N ASP A 38 -7.72 -8.01 -4.01
CA ASP A 38 -8.88 -7.73 -3.15
C ASP A 38 -8.47 -7.72 -1.68
N GLY A 39 -9.42 -7.37 -0.82
CA GLY A 39 -9.14 -7.23 0.60
C GLY A 39 -8.85 -8.54 1.30
N VAL A 40 -9.42 -9.65 0.83
CA VAL A 40 -9.14 -10.95 1.41
C VAL A 40 -7.67 -11.31 1.15
N GLU A 41 -7.17 -11.04 -0.06
CA GLU A 41 -5.76 -11.27 -0.37
C GLU A 41 -4.82 -10.39 0.45
N VAL A 42 -5.22 -9.14 0.72
CA VAL A 42 -4.44 -8.27 1.61
C VAL A 42 -4.27 -8.92 2.97
N MET A 43 -5.38 -9.38 3.55
CA MET A 43 -5.33 -9.99 4.88
C MET A 43 -4.56 -11.30 4.86
N ASP A 44 -4.71 -12.10 3.80
CA ASP A 44 -3.95 -13.33 3.65
C ASP A 44 -2.45 -13.06 3.59
N TYR A 45 -2.05 -12.02 2.86
CA TYR A 45 -0.64 -11.65 2.79
C TYR A 45 -0.11 -11.23 4.16
N LEU A 46 -0.81 -10.33 4.82
CA LEU A 46 -0.34 -9.78 6.10
C LEU A 46 -0.31 -10.85 7.19
N LEU A 47 -1.32 -11.71 7.22
CA LEU A 47 -1.42 -12.75 8.25
C LEU A 47 -0.70 -14.04 7.84
N ARG A 48 -0.07 -14.07 6.68
CA ARG A 48 0.68 -15.22 6.17
C ARG A 48 -0.17 -16.48 6.14
N ARG A 49 -1.28 -16.38 5.43
CA ARG A 49 -2.18 -17.53 5.27
C ARG A 49 -2.59 -17.66 3.80
N GLY A 50 -3.32 -18.72 3.46
CA GLY A 50 -3.73 -18.99 2.10
C GLY A 50 -2.53 -19.13 1.19
N GLN A 51 -2.56 -18.47 0.04
CA GLN A 51 -1.46 -18.56 -0.93
C GLN A 51 -0.16 -17.94 -0.41
N PHE A 52 -0.21 -17.19 0.68
CA PHE A 52 0.96 -16.51 1.25
C PHE A 52 1.45 -17.19 2.53
N ALA A 53 1.00 -18.41 2.82
CA ALA A 53 1.35 -19.10 4.06
C ALA A 53 2.86 -19.33 4.22
N ASP A 54 3.55 -19.52 3.10
CA ASP A 54 4.98 -19.85 3.12
C ASP A 54 5.89 -18.63 2.87
N ARG A 55 5.33 -17.41 2.79
CA ARG A 55 6.19 -16.26 2.55
C ARG A 55 7.05 -15.93 3.76
N GLU A 56 8.16 -15.27 3.52
CA GLU A 56 9.04 -14.79 4.59
C GLU A 56 8.28 -13.89 5.55
N PRO A 57 8.54 -13.98 6.86
CA PRO A 57 7.91 -13.04 7.80
C PRO A 57 8.41 -11.63 7.60
N GLY A 58 7.63 -10.67 8.08
CA GLY A 58 7.97 -9.26 7.99
C GLY A 58 6.80 -8.46 7.42
N GLU A 59 6.70 -7.20 7.82
CA GLU A 59 5.65 -6.32 7.36
C GLU A 59 6.10 -5.54 6.14
N PRO A 60 5.18 -5.18 5.24
CA PRO A 60 5.56 -4.32 4.12
C PRO A 60 5.97 -2.94 4.61
N ALA A 61 6.70 -2.22 3.77
CA ALA A 61 7.08 -0.84 4.04
C ALA A 61 5.85 0.06 4.08
N VAL A 62 4.90 -0.21 3.20
CA VAL A 62 3.65 0.54 3.09
C VAL A 62 2.63 -0.32 2.39
N LEU A 63 1.36 -0.10 2.71
CA LEU A 63 0.22 -0.68 2.00
C LEU A 63 -0.41 0.42 1.16
N LEU A 64 -0.41 0.24 -0.16
CA LEU A 64 -1.15 1.10 -1.09
C LEU A 64 -2.49 0.41 -1.32
N LEU A 65 -3.57 1.01 -0.88
CA LEU A 65 -4.83 0.32 -0.70
C LEU A 65 -5.95 1.03 -1.45
N ASP A 66 -6.47 0.38 -2.49
CA ASP A 66 -7.64 0.88 -3.20
C ASP A 66 -8.87 0.73 -2.30
N ILE A 67 -9.79 1.68 -2.39
CA ILE A 67 -11.01 1.64 -1.58
C ILE A 67 -11.96 0.57 -2.11
N LYS A 68 -12.22 0.57 -3.42
CA LYS A 68 -13.24 -0.31 -4.00
C LYS A 68 -12.61 -1.57 -4.57
N MET A 69 -12.82 -2.69 -3.87
CA MET A 69 -12.33 -3.98 -4.29
C MET A 69 -13.37 -5.05 -3.97
N PRO A 70 -13.37 -6.17 -4.73
CA PRO A 70 -14.32 -7.24 -4.42
C PRO A 70 -13.95 -8.00 -3.15
N ARG A 71 -14.86 -8.76 -2.66
CA ARG A 71 -14.82 -9.63 -1.48
C ARG A 71 -14.65 -8.88 -0.16
N MET A 72 -13.69 -7.98 -0.07
CA MET A 72 -13.50 -7.12 1.10
C MET A 72 -12.92 -5.81 0.58
N ASP A 73 -13.60 -4.70 0.81
CA ASP A 73 -13.13 -3.41 0.30
C ASP A 73 -12.03 -2.82 1.19
N GLY A 74 -11.45 -1.72 0.70
CA GLY A 74 -10.31 -1.13 1.40
C GLY A 74 -10.64 -0.57 2.78
N LEU A 75 -11.82 -0.03 2.97
CA LEU A 75 -12.19 0.50 4.28
C LEU A 75 -12.38 -0.62 5.30
N GLU A 76 -12.93 -1.76 4.87
CA GLU A 76 -13.05 -2.92 5.73
C GLU A 76 -11.68 -3.47 6.12
N VAL A 77 -10.75 -3.54 5.15
CA VAL A 77 -9.36 -3.95 5.43
C VAL A 77 -8.76 -3.02 6.46
N LEU A 78 -8.87 -1.72 6.22
CA LEU A 78 -8.26 -0.71 7.09
C LEU A 78 -8.81 -0.80 8.52
N GLN A 79 -10.12 -1.00 8.65
CA GLN A 79 -10.73 -1.15 9.96
C GLN A 79 -10.16 -2.35 10.70
N GLN A 80 -10.04 -3.49 10.02
CA GLN A 80 -9.45 -4.68 10.62
C GLN A 80 -8.00 -4.45 11.03
N LEU A 81 -7.23 -3.75 10.21
CA LEU A 81 -5.83 -3.49 10.53
C LEU A 81 -5.69 -2.61 11.77
N ARG A 82 -6.54 -1.59 11.91
CA ARG A 82 -6.45 -0.70 13.06
C ARG A 82 -6.90 -1.36 14.37
N GLU A 83 -7.64 -2.45 14.29
CA GLU A 83 -8.05 -3.25 15.44
C GLU A 83 -7.06 -4.36 15.77
N ASN A 84 -6.07 -4.57 14.94
CA ASN A 84 -5.10 -5.65 15.10
C ASN A 84 -3.81 -5.09 15.71
N GLU A 85 -3.39 -5.65 16.84
CA GLU A 85 -2.20 -5.15 17.56
C GLU A 85 -0.94 -5.15 16.70
N GLN A 86 -0.81 -6.14 15.82
CA GLN A 86 0.37 -6.26 14.97
C GLN A 86 0.39 -5.18 13.88
N PHE A 87 -0.77 -4.81 13.34
CA PHE A 87 -0.85 -3.96 12.15
C PHE A 87 -1.46 -2.58 12.38
N LYS A 88 -1.79 -2.25 13.61
CA LYS A 88 -2.48 -0.97 13.86
C LYS A 88 -1.63 0.25 13.51
N ALA A 89 -0.32 0.09 13.38
CA ALA A 89 0.59 1.18 13.01
C ALA A 89 1.17 1.02 11.60
N LEU A 90 0.70 0.04 10.83
CA LEU A 90 1.17 -0.16 9.46
C LEU A 90 0.90 1.09 8.64
N PRO A 91 1.90 1.63 7.92
CA PRO A 91 1.67 2.78 7.06
C PRO A 91 0.74 2.43 5.90
N VAL A 92 -0.30 3.24 5.71
CA VAL A 92 -1.29 3.02 4.67
C VAL A 92 -1.48 4.30 3.86
N VAL A 93 -1.44 4.16 2.54
CA VAL A 93 -1.81 5.21 1.60
C VAL A 93 -3.05 4.72 0.86
N ILE A 94 -4.13 5.47 0.92
CA ILE A 94 -5.37 5.12 0.25
C ILE A 94 -5.33 5.61 -1.19
N LEU A 95 -5.69 4.72 -2.12
CA LEU A 95 -5.87 5.05 -3.52
C LEU A 95 -7.36 5.18 -3.78
N SER A 96 -7.79 6.30 -4.34
CA SER A 96 -9.21 6.54 -4.58
C SER A 96 -9.44 6.96 -6.02
N SER A 97 -10.63 6.72 -6.55
CA SER A 97 -10.98 7.10 -7.91
C SER A 97 -11.46 8.55 -8.01
N SER A 98 -11.73 9.20 -6.87
CA SER A 98 -12.20 10.58 -6.87
C SER A 98 -11.91 11.24 -5.53
N ARG A 99 -12.01 12.57 -5.52
CA ARG A 99 -11.84 13.33 -4.28
C ARG A 99 -12.97 13.04 -3.30
N GLU A 100 -14.19 12.85 -3.80
CA GLU A 100 -15.34 12.50 -2.96
C GLU A 100 -15.11 11.18 -2.24
N GLU A 101 -14.53 10.21 -2.94
CA GLU A 101 -14.22 8.92 -2.35
C GLU A 101 -13.16 9.05 -1.26
N SER A 102 -12.13 9.90 -1.50
CA SER A 102 -11.13 10.21 -0.48
C SER A 102 -11.77 10.86 0.75
N ASP A 103 -12.68 11.80 0.54
CA ASP A 103 -13.35 12.49 1.65
C ASP A 103 -14.19 11.54 2.48
N LEU A 104 -14.86 10.58 1.82
CA LEU A 104 -15.60 9.56 2.54
C LEU A 104 -14.67 8.71 3.41
N ALA A 105 -13.54 8.30 2.84
CA ALA A 105 -12.57 7.50 3.58
C ALA A 105 -12.02 8.27 4.79
N ARG A 106 -11.77 9.57 4.63
CA ARG A 106 -11.29 10.41 5.74
C ARG A 106 -12.29 10.45 6.89
N SER A 107 -13.58 10.43 6.55
CA SER A 107 -14.64 10.52 7.57
C SER A 107 -14.66 9.31 8.52
N TRP A 108 -14.08 8.18 8.10
CA TRP A 108 -13.96 7.00 8.97
C TRP A 108 -12.87 7.14 10.04
N ASN A 109 -11.96 8.10 9.86
CA ASN A 109 -10.94 8.44 10.87
C ASN A 109 -10.10 7.23 11.30
N LEU A 110 -9.57 6.49 10.33
CA LEU A 110 -8.83 5.26 10.58
C LEU A 110 -7.30 5.42 10.50
N GLY A 111 -6.81 6.63 10.69
CA GLY A 111 -5.38 6.86 10.79
C GLY A 111 -4.59 6.64 9.51
N VAL A 112 -5.17 7.04 8.36
CA VAL A 112 -4.50 6.91 7.07
C VAL A 112 -3.42 7.98 6.94
N ASN A 113 -2.26 7.60 6.44
CA ASN A 113 -1.13 8.50 6.32
C ASN A 113 -1.26 9.45 5.13
N ALA A 114 -1.82 8.99 4.02
CA ALA A 114 -1.99 9.82 2.84
C ALA A 114 -3.09 9.28 1.94
N TYR A 115 -3.61 10.14 1.07
CA TYR A 115 -4.64 9.80 0.09
C TYR A 115 -4.15 10.24 -1.28
N VAL A 116 -4.24 9.34 -2.26
CA VAL A 116 -3.83 9.62 -3.63
C VAL A 116 -5.02 9.33 -4.54
N VAL A 117 -5.40 10.32 -5.36
CA VAL A 117 -6.46 10.13 -6.37
C VAL A 117 -5.81 9.53 -7.60
N LYS A 118 -6.38 8.42 -8.10
CA LYS A 118 -5.85 7.75 -9.28
C LYS A 118 -6.02 8.62 -10.53
N PRO A 119 -5.12 8.54 -11.51
CA PRO A 119 -4.00 7.60 -11.61
C PRO A 119 -2.82 8.02 -10.74
N VAL A 120 -2.11 7.01 -10.20
CA VAL A 120 -0.92 7.27 -9.38
C VAL A 120 0.24 7.63 -10.31
N ASP A 121 0.90 8.74 -10.01
CA ASP A 121 2.13 9.11 -10.71
C ASP A 121 3.27 9.26 -9.71
N ILE A 122 4.49 9.41 -10.24
CA ILE A 122 5.68 9.43 -9.39
C ILE A 122 5.68 10.62 -8.42
N LEU A 123 5.18 11.77 -8.85
CA LEU A 123 5.15 12.97 -7.99
C LEU A 123 4.17 12.78 -6.84
N GLN A 124 2.99 12.25 -7.12
CA GLN A 124 2.01 11.95 -6.09
C GLN A 124 2.55 10.91 -5.10
N PHE A 125 3.24 9.89 -5.62
CA PHE A 125 3.81 8.86 -4.76
C PHE A 125 4.82 9.47 -3.80
N PHE A 126 5.75 10.27 -4.30
CA PHE A 126 6.76 10.90 -3.43
C PHE A 126 6.13 11.85 -2.42
N GLU A 127 5.10 12.59 -2.81
CA GLU A 127 4.40 13.47 -1.87
C GLU A 127 3.73 12.65 -0.77
N ALA A 128 3.12 11.52 -1.14
CA ALA A 128 2.46 10.65 -0.19
C ALA A 128 3.45 10.06 0.81
N VAL A 129 4.58 9.53 0.34
CA VAL A 129 5.53 8.87 1.25
C VAL A 129 6.27 9.88 2.14
N LYS A 130 6.36 11.14 1.73
CA LYS A 130 6.92 12.16 2.63
C LYS A 130 6.12 12.30 3.91
N THR A 131 4.82 12.06 3.85
CA THR A 131 3.97 12.14 5.03
C THR A 131 4.20 10.99 6.00
N LEU A 132 4.89 9.95 5.56
CA LEU A 132 5.20 8.81 6.42
C LEU A 132 6.35 9.10 7.39
N GLY A 133 7.02 10.23 7.22
CA GLY A 133 8.08 10.65 8.14
C GLY A 133 9.22 9.64 8.20
N ARG A 134 9.45 9.09 9.39
CA ARG A 134 10.54 8.15 9.60
C ARG A 134 10.45 6.88 8.73
N PHE A 135 9.27 6.58 8.20
CA PHE A 135 9.11 5.41 7.34
C PHE A 135 9.77 5.57 5.99
N TRP A 136 10.14 6.81 5.62
CA TRP A 136 10.88 7.04 4.40
C TRP A 136 12.14 6.18 4.33
N ALA A 137 12.78 5.95 5.48
CA ALA A 137 14.02 5.19 5.55
C ALA A 137 13.87 3.72 5.14
N VAL A 138 12.64 3.18 5.09
CA VAL A 138 12.41 1.79 4.66
C VAL A 138 12.31 1.66 3.14
N PHE A 139 12.31 2.78 2.41
CA PHE A 139 12.31 2.75 0.95
C PHE A 139 13.74 2.82 0.45
N ASN A 140 14.12 1.88 -0.40
CA ASN A 140 15.49 1.75 -0.87
C ASN A 140 15.56 2.01 -2.36
N GLN A 141 16.50 2.86 -2.78
CA GLN A 141 16.71 3.11 -4.19
C GLN A 141 17.69 2.10 -4.78
N SER A 142 17.53 1.85 -6.09
CA SER A 142 18.42 0.98 -6.82
C SER A 142 19.81 1.58 -6.87
N PRO A 143 20.88 0.76 -6.73
CA PRO A 143 22.26 1.27 -6.74
C PRO A 143 22.67 2.04 -8.00
N GLU A 144 22.08 1.76 -9.13
CA GLU A 144 22.46 2.43 -10.37
C GLU A 144 22.04 3.89 -10.46
N HIS A 145 21.30 4.39 -9.49
CA HIS A 145 20.81 5.76 -9.47
C HIS A 145 21.41 6.59 -8.32
N ARG A 146 22.51 6.16 -7.84
CA ARG A 146 23.20 6.92 -6.80
C ARG A 146 24.20 7.86 -7.40
#